data_10cd565ea69666d9bf10ee4020fbc8c2
#
_entry.id   10cd565ea69666d9bf10ee4020fbc8c2
#
_cell.length_a   1.000
_cell.length_b   1.000
_cell.length_c   1.000
_cell.angle_alpha   90.00
_cell.angle_beta   90.00
_cell.angle_gamma   90.00
#
_symmetry.space_group_name_H-M   'P 1'
#
loop_
_entity.id
_entity.type
_entity.pdbx_description
1 polymer ?
#
loop_
_entity_poly.entity_id
_entity_poly.type
_entity_poly.pdbx_seq_one_letter_code
_entity_poly.pdbx_strand_id
1 'polypeptide(L)'
;MTAAPFPTPTKTWHNTTYPSLSPTRPELSAKGKTVLITGGGTGIGAETARYFALAGAARIALLGRRERPLLETKAALEREVPGVEVFVAPTDVTVKEQVDEAFAKFLGGEGARLDVVVSGAAVTGSHDSVKDADGDQFIETVNRNLKGALFLAQAFLRYAAPDAVAVNISSSAAHINFGPGFAAYSTAKMACVRLWDSVGFAHPGLSVFHIQPGVVDTDMNREAGGIKAVGCEDHGEWTLPAS
;
A
#
# COMPACT_ATOMS: atom_id res chain seq x y z
N MET A 1 14.85 15.48 19.26
CA MET A 1 14.28 15.46 17.90
C MET A 1 15.39 15.00 16.98
N THR A 2 15.24 13.88 16.35
CA THR A 2 16.20 13.38 15.35
C THR A 2 16.12 14.25 14.09
N ALA A 3 17.26 14.50 13.43
CA ALA A 3 17.28 15.23 12.17
C ALA A 3 16.56 14.40 11.09
N ALA A 4 15.87 15.07 10.17
CA ALA A 4 15.28 14.40 9.02
C ALA A 4 16.39 13.74 8.19
N PRO A 5 16.23 12.48 7.76
CA PRO A 5 17.26 11.77 6.97
C PRO A 5 17.42 12.34 5.56
N PHE A 6 16.46 13.15 5.09
CA PHE A 6 16.45 13.78 3.77
C PHE A 6 16.06 15.26 3.90
N PRO A 7 16.40 16.12 2.91
CA PRO A 7 15.89 17.47 2.85
C PRO A 7 14.35 17.48 2.94
N THR A 8 13.81 18.23 3.89
CA THR A 8 12.37 18.32 4.12
C THR A 8 11.96 19.77 4.33
N PRO A 9 10.78 20.19 3.82
CA PRO A 9 10.24 21.51 4.08
C PRO A 9 9.69 21.65 5.52
N THR A 10 9.52 20.53 6.25
CA THR A 10 8.99 20.56 7.61
C THR A 10 10.08 20.86 8.63
N LYS A 11 9.75 21.67 9.65
CA LYS A 11 10.65 22.02 10.75
C LYS A 11 10.71 20.96 11.83
N THR A 12 9.67 20.14 11.92
CA THR A 12 9.53 19.06 12.92
C THR A 12 9.51 17.73 12.20
N TRP A 13 10.37 16.83 12.63
CA TRP A 13 10.44 15.47 12.14
C TRP A 13 10.01 14.50 13.24
N HIS A 14 9.10 13.58 12.91
CA HIS A 14 8.66 12.52 13.79
C HIS A 14 9.11 11.18 13.21
N ASN A 15 9.71 10.34 14.03
CA ASN A 15 10.09 8.97 13.70
C ASN A 15 9.25 7.93 14.43
N THR A 16 8.29 8.38 15.23
CA THR A 16 7.31 7.56 15.95
C THR A 16 5.91 8.10 15.74
N THR A 17 4.89 7.27 16.00
CA THR A 17 3.50 7.72 16.05
C THR A 17 3.29 8.66 17.23
N TYR A 18 2.34 9.56 17.13
CA TYR A 18 1.98 10.51 18.18
C TYR A 18 0.43 10.63 18.29
N PRO A 19 -0.09 11.11 19.42
CA PRO A 19 -1.54 11.02 19.73
C PRO A 19 -2.47 11.59 18.67
N SER A 20 -2.05 12.62 17.93
CA SER A 20 -2.88 13.20 16.86
C SER A 20 -3.03 12.32 15.63
N LEU A 21 -2.26 11.23 15.51
CA LEU A 21 -2.40 10.21 14.46
C LEU A 21 -3.13 8.95 14.94
N SER A 22 -3.64 8.93 16.19
CA SER A 22 -4.35 7.76 16.70
C SER A 22 -5.57 7.44 15.83
N PRO A 23 -5.73 6.18 15.36
CA PRO A 23 -6.89 5.77 14.56
C PRO A 23 -8.19 5.77 15.37
N THR A 24 -8.10 5.84 16.71
CA THR A 24 -9.26 5.89 17.61
C THR A 24 -9.82 7.30 17.81
N ARG A 25 -9.23 8.31 17.19
CA ARG A 25 -9.78 9.67 17.21
C ARG A 25 -11.08 9.72 16.41
N PRO A 26 -12.15 10.33 16.95
CA PRO A 26 -13.44 10.42 16.28
C PRO A 26 -13.37 11.05 14.88
N GLU A 27 -12.49 12.04 14.70
CA GLU A 27 -12.30 12.75 13.42
C GLU A 27 -11.65 11.89 12.33
N LEU A 28 -10.94 10.82 12.72
CA LEU A 28 -10.28 9.86 11.83
C LEU A 28 -11.08 8.55 11.70
N SER A 29 -12.34 8.55 12.14
CA SER A 29 -13.17 7.35 12.16
C SER A 29 -13.42 6.81 10.76
N ALA A 30 -13.15 5.52 10.58
CA ALA A 30 -13.56 4.74 9.42
C ALA A 30 -14.83 3.92 9.67
N LYS A 31 -15.65 4.33 10.66
CA LYS A 31 -16.84 3.59 11.08
C LYS A 31 -17.76 3.27 9.91
N GLY A 32 -18.05 1.99 9.73
CA GLY A 32 -18.94 1.48 8.68
C GLY A 32 -18.32 1.43 7.29
N LYS A 33 -17.07 1.86 7.12
CA LYS A 33 -16.39 1.88 5.83
C LYS A 33 -16.00 0.49 5.34
N THR A 34 -16.04 0.31 4.02
CA THR A 34 -15.58 -0.88 3.31
C THR A 34 -14.23 -0.56 2.65
N VAL A 35 -13.19 -1.32 3.01
CA VAL A 35 -11.80 -1.06 2.64
C VAL A 35 -11.22 -2.26 1.90
N LEU A 36 -10.45 -2.04 0.85
CA LEU A 36 -9.71 -3.09 0.14
C LEU A 36 -8.23 -2.73 0.07
N ILE A 37 -7.37 -3.68 0.45
CA ILE A 37 -5.93 -3.48 0.55
C ILE A 37 -5.19 -4.54 -0.24
N THR A 38 -4.42 -4.14 -1.25
CA THR A 38 -3.48 -5.03 -1.93
C THR A 38 -2.14 -5.07 -1.20
N GLY A 39 -1.52 -6.24 -1.12
CA GLY A 39 -0.36 -6.46 -0.25
C GLY A 39 -0.74 -6.57 1.23
N GLY A 40 -2.02 -6.92 1.53
CA GLY A 40 -2.59 -6.92 2.88
C GLY A 40 -2.12 -8.03 3.83
N GLY A 41 -1.29 -8.96 3.36
CA GLY A 41 -0.83 -10.09 4.17
C GLY A 41 0.43 -9.85 5.00
N THR A 42 1.18 -8.77 4.76
CA THR A 42 2.43 -8.50 5.48
C THR A 42 2.75 -7.01 5.50
N GLY A 43 3.67 -6.62 6.37
CA GLY A 43 4.29 -5.30 6.39
C GLY A 43 3.29 -4.15 6.41
N ILE A 44 3.52 -3.15 5.57
CA ILE A 44 2.71 -1.92 5.52
C ILE A 44 1.23 -2.21 5.26
N GLY A 45 0.91 -3.17 4.38
CA GLY A 45 -0.48 -3.51 4.06
C GLY A 45 -1.23 -4.14 5.24
N ALA A 46 -0.60 -5.06 5.97
CA ALA A 46 -1.18 -5.68 7.15
C ALA A 46 -1.42 -4.66 8.26
N GLU A 47 -0.44 -3.79 8.54
CA GLU A 47 -0.58 -2.75 9.55
C GLU A 47 -1.61 -1.68 9.14
N THR A 48 -1.68 -1.33 7.85
CA THR A 48 -2.74 -0.46 7.33
C THR A 48 -4.12 -1.06 7.60
N ALA A 49 -4.30 -2.36 7.36
CA ALA A 49 -5.56 -3.05 7.66
C ALA A 49 -5.90 -2.98 9.15
N ARG A 50 -4.89 -3.17 10.01
CA ARG A 50 -5.04 -3.07 11.46
C ARG A 50 -5.54 -1.69 11.88
N TYR A 51 -4.94 -0.63 11.38
CA TYR A 51 -5.38 0.73 11.71
C TYR A 51 -6.77 1.06 11.17
N PHE A 52 -7.15 0.56 10.00
CA PHE A 52 -8.53 0.70 9.52
C PHE A 52 -9.53 -0.05 10.41
N ALA A 53 -9.20 -1.25 10.88
CA ALA A 53 -10.03 -2.00 11.81
C ALA A 53 -10.21 -1.22 13.14
N LEU A 54 -9.11 -0.73 13.73
CA LEU A 54 -9.13 0.09 14.95
C LEU A 54 -9.90 1.40 14.76
N ALA A 55 -9.88 1.98 13.56
CA ALA A 55 -10.68 3.17 13.21
C ALA A 55 -12.17 2.86 13.00
N GLY A 56 -12.58 1.58 13.07
CA GLY A 56 -13.98 1.15 13.00
C GLY A 56 -14.46 0.75 11.62
N ALA A 57 -13.58 0.44 10.67
CA ALA A 57 -13.97 -0.13 9.38
C ALA A 57 -14.80 -1.39 9.59
N ALA A 58 -15.94 -1.49 8.89
CA ALA A 58 -16.85 -2.62 9.03
C ALA A 58 -16.37 -3.85 8.25
N ARG A 59 -15.81 -3.63 7.06
CA ARG A 59 -15.39 -4.69 6.15
C ARG A 59 -14.02 -4.36 5.56
N ILE A 60 -13.11 -5.33 5.61
CA ILE A 60 -11.75 -5.17 5.08
C ILE A 60 -11.42 -6.36 4.18
N ALA A 61 -11.06 -6.10 2.92
CA ALA A 61 -10.52 -7.11 2.03
C ALA A 61 -8.99 -7.06 2.00
N LEU A 62 -8.35 -8.21 2.17
CA LEU A 62 -6.91 -8.40 2.07
C LEU A 62 -6.59 -9.18 0.82
N LEU A 63 -5.90 -8.57 -0.14
CA LEU A 63 -5.46 -9.20 -1.37
C LEU A 63 -3.94 -9.36 -1.38
N GLY A 64 -3.46 -10.49 -1.89
CA GLY A 64 -2.04 -10.78 -2.06
C GLY A 64 -1.84 -12.18 -2.61
N ARG A 65 -0.66 -12.49 -3.14
CA ARG A 65 -0.39 -13.77 -3.80
C ARG A 65 -0.34 -14.97 -2.84
N ARG A 66 0.14 -14.77 -1.63
CA ARG A 66 0.37 -15.83 -0.63
C ARG A 66 -0.82 -15.88 0.33
N GLU A 67 -1.55 -16.99 0.34
CA GLU A 67 -2.75 -17.14 1.16
C GLU A 67 -2.44 -17.13 2.67
N ARG A 68 -1.42 -17.87 3.09
CA ARG A 68 -1.09 -18.02 4.52
C ARG A 68 -0.90 -16.69 5.24
N PRO A 69 -0.06 -15.74 4.78
CA PRO A 69 0.07 -14.43 5.45
C PRO A 69 -1.23 -13.63 5.50
N LEU A 70 -2.11 -13.76 4.48
CA LEU A 70 -3.42 -13.09 4.49
C LEU A 70 -4.32 -13.65 5.60
N LEU A 71 -4.33 -14.99 5.78
CA LEU A 71 -5.09 -15.66 6.84
C LEU A 71 -4.54 -15.33 8.23
N GLU A 72 -3.22 -15.24 8.38
CA GLU A 72 -2.57 -14.83 9.63
C GLU A 72 -2.96 -13.38 10.00
N THR A 73 -2.92 -12.46 9.04
CA THR A 73 -3.40 -11.08 9.23
C THR A 73 -4.88 -11.04 9.58
N LYS A 74 -5.73 -11.77 8.86
CA LYS A 74 -7.16 -11.88 9.18
C LYS A 74 -7.38 -12.31 10.62
N ALA A 75 -6.77 -13.42 11.04
CA ALA A 75 -6.93 -13.95 12.39
C ALA A 75 -6.46 -12.96 13.48
N ALA A 76 -5.40 -12.20 13.20
CA ALA A 76 -4.93 -11.15 14.11
C ALA A 76 -5.94 -10.00 14.23
N LEU A 77 -6.49 -9.53 13.11
CA LEU A 77 -7.47 -8.44 13.07
C LEU A 77 -8.77 -8.81 13.80
N GLU A 78 -9.33 -9.98 13.50
CA GLU A 78 -10.59 -10.46 14.10
C GLU A 78 -10.45 -10.72 15.61
N ARG A 79 -9.25 -11.09 16.06
CA ARG A 79 -8.94 -11.22 17.50
C ARG A 79 -8.82 -9.87 18.20
N GLU A 80 -8.16 -8.88 17.56
CA GLU A 80 -7.89 -7.56 18.15
C GLU A 80 -9.12 -6.65 18.11
N VAL A 81 -9.92 -6.75 17.04
CA VAL A 81 -11.10 -5.90 16.80
C VAL A 81 -12.32 -6.78 16.56
N PRO A 82 -12.99 -7.26 17.62
CA PRO A 82 -14.19 -8.08 17.47
C PRO A 82 -15.28 -7.37 16.66
N GLY A 83 -15.82 -8.09 15.66
CA GLY A 83 -16.90 -7.58 14.80
C GLY A 83 -16.44 -6.97 13.48
N VAL A 84 -15.14 -6.81 13.23
CA VAL A 84 -14.65 -6.50 11.87
C VAL A 84 -14.82 -7.72 10.96
N GLU A 85 -15.38 -7.52 9.78
CA GLU A 85 -15.46 -8.58 8.74
C GLU A 85 -14.20 -8.52 7.88
N VAL A 86 -13.38 -9.58 7.92
CA VAL A 86 -12.17 -9.66 7.10
C VAL A 86 -12.30 -10.70 6.00
N PHE A 87 -12.32 -10.23 4.76
CA PHE A 87 -12.29 -11.04 3.56
C PHE A 87 -10.85 -11.25 3.07
N VAL A 88 -10.53 -12.46 2.66
CA VAL A 88 -9.19 -12.82 2.12
C VAL A 88 -9.36 -13.35 0.70
N ALA A 89 -8.56 -12.84 -0.22
CA ALA A 89 -8.47 -13.36 -1.57
C ALA A 89 -7.00 -13.49 -2.02
N PRO A 90 -6.49 -14.72 -2.18
CA PRO A 90 -5.23 -14.95 -2.89
C PRO A 90 -5.34 -14.40 -4.31
N THR A 91 -4.58 -13.34 -4.61
CA THR A 91 -4.73 -12.57 -5.85
C THR A 91 -3.36 -12.13 -6.35
N ASP A 92 -3.02 -12.48 -7.58
CA ASP A 92 -1.96 -11.79 -8.32
C ASP A 92 -2.56 -10.56 -9.00
N VAL A 93 -2.17 -9.37 -8.53
CA VAL A 93 -2.70 -8.11 -9.05
C VAL A 93 -2.33 -7.87 -10.51
N THR A 94 -1.37 -8.61 -11.07
CA THR A 94 -0.99 -8.54 -12.49
C THR A 94 -1.89 -9.38 -13.40
N VAL A 95 -2.83 -10.13 -12.82
CA VAL A 95 -3.83 -10.93 -13.52
C VAL A 95 -5.20 -10.29 -13.33
N LYS A 96 -5.70 -9.65 -14.38
CA LYS A 96 -6.92 -8.84 -14.34
C LYS A 96 -8.13 -9.63 -13.84
N GLU A 97 -8.29 -10.86 -14.30
CA GLU A 97 -9.40 -11.74 -13.97
C GLU A 97 -9.44 -12.05 -12.48
N GLN A 98 -8.28 -12.27 -11.84
CA GLN A 98 -8.20 -12.49 -10.39
C GLN A 98 -8.58 -11.24 -9.59
N VAL A 99 -8.17 -10.06 -10.06
CA VAL A 99 -8.55 -8.79 -9.43
C VAL A 99 -10.06 -8.59 -9.55
N ASP A 100 -10.63 -8.75 -10.75
CA ASP A 100 -12.07 -8.59 -10.99
C ASP A 100 -12.89 -9.58 -10.14
N GLU A 101 -12.47 -10.85 -10.05
CA GLU A 101 -13.11 -11.88 -9.24
C GLU A 101 -13.05 -11.54 -7.74
N ALA A 102 -11.90 -11.07 -7.23
CA ALA A 102 -11.76 -10.68 -5.83
C ALA A 102 -12.70 -9.52 -5.46
N PHE A 103 -12.81 -8.51 -6.32
CA PHE A 103 -13.77 -7.41 -6.13
C PHE A 103 -15.22 -7.90 -6.17
N ALA A 104 -15.58 -8.73 -7.15
CA ALA A 104 -16.92 -9.27 -7.29
C ALA A 104 -17.31 -10.12 -6.08
N LYS A 105 -16.42 -10.96 -5.57
CA LYS A 105 -16.67 -11.78 -4.37
C LYS A 105 -16.81 -10.93 -3.11
N PHE A 106 -15.97 -9.91 -2.94
CA PHE A 106 -16.00 -9.06 -1.77
C PHE A 106 -17.19 -8.12 -1.74
N LEU A 107 -17.57 -7.57 -2.91
CA LEU A 107 -18.60 -6.54 -3.06
C LEU A 107 -19.87 -7.06 -3.72
N GLY A 108 -20.00 -8.37 -3.96
CA GLY A 108 -20.97 -9.02 -4.83
C GLY A 108 -22.46 -8.87 -4.47
N GLY A 109 -22.83 -7.90 -3.63
CA GLY A 109 -24.22 -7.50 -3.40
C GLY A 109 -24.65 -6.34 -4.31
N GLU A 110 -25.92 -6.32 -4.70
CA GLU A 110 -26.48 -5.19 -5.46
C GLU A 110 -26.32 -3.89 -4.66
N GLY A 111 -25.72 -2.87 -5.26
CA GLY A 111 -25.46 -1.58 -4.61
C GLY A 111 -24.28 -1.52 -3.66
N ALA A 112 -23.53 -2.62 -3.44
CA ALA A 112 -22.33 -2.57 -2.61
C ALA A 112 -21.27 -1.63 -3.21
N ARG A 113 -20.66 -0.83 -2.37
CA ARG A 113 -19.66 0.18 -2.76
C ARG A 113 -18.38 0.02 -1.93
N LEU A 114 -17.28 0.42 -2.54
CA LEU A 114 -15.97 0.49 -1.89
C LEU A 114 -15.68 1.93 -1.50
N ASP A 115 -15.46 2.16 -0.21
CA ASP A 115 -15.11 3.50 0.30
C ASP A 115 -13.63 3.81 0.16
N VAL A 116 -12.76 2.80 0.38
CA VAL A 116 -11.30 3.01 0.35
C VAL A 116 -10.61 1.86 -0.38
N VAL A 117 -9.74 2.21 -1.30
CA VAL A 117 -8.76 1.27 -1.88
C VAL A 117 -7.35 1.66 -1.49
N VAL A 118 -6.54 0.66 -1.07
CA VAL A 118 -5.11 0.85 -0.79
C VAL A 118 -4.29 0.02 -1.77
N SER A 119 -3.58 0.71 -2.66
CA SER A 119 -2.68 0.13 -3.65
C SER A 119 -1.29 -0.07 -3.01
N GLY A 120 -1.09 -1.21 -2.34
CA GLY A 120 0.14 -1.52 -1.59
C GLY A 120 0.99 -2.65 -2.19
N ALA A 121 0.43 -3.49 -3.06
CA ALA A 121 1.20 -4.56 -3.70
C ALA A 121 2.26 -4.00 -4.65
N ALA A 122 3.52 -4.41 -4.48
CA ALA A 122 4.63 -3.98 -5.32
C ALA A 122 5.75 -5.04 -5.36
N VAL A 123 6.69 -4.87 -6.30
CA VAL A 123 7.96 -5.58 -6.36
C VAL A 123 9.10 -4.58 -6.62
N THR A 124 10.29 -4.84 -6.06
CA THR A 124 11.47 -3.98 -6.25
C THR A 124 12.23 -4.30 -7.54
N GLY A 125 12.18 -5.56 -8.00
CA GLY A 125 12.99 -6.03 -9.12
C GLY A 125 14.48 -6.20 -8.77
N SER A 126 15.33 -6.27 -9.79
CA SER A 126 16.78 -6.29 -9.61
C SER A 126 17.30 -4.93 -9.13
N HIS A 127 18.46 -4.96 -8.45
CA HIS A 127 19.11 -3.74 -7.94
C HIS A 127 20.37 -3.37 -8.76
N ASP A 128 20.30 -3.55 -10.08
CA ASP A 128 21.37 -3.19 -10.99
C ASP A 128 21.30 -1.71 -11.40
N SER A 129 22.46 -1.14 -11.73
CA SER A 129 22.48 0.19 -12.35
C SER A 129 21.86 0.14 -13.75
N VAL A 130 21.40 1.27 -14.27
CA VAL A 130 20.85 1.32 -15.65
C VAL A 130 21.83 0.79 -16.67
N LYS A 131 23.14 0.98 -16.45
CA LYS A 131 24.20 0.50 -17.36
C LYS A 131 24.27 -1.03 -17.39
N ASP A 132 24.07 -1.67 -16.24
CA ASP A 132 24.33 -3.11 -16.06
C ASP A 132 23.02 -3.92 -16.00
N ALA A 133 21.87 -3.25 -15.96
CA ALA A 133 20.57 -3.89 -15.84
C ALA A 133 20.24 -4.73 -17.08
N ASP A 134 19.70 -5.92 -16.84
CA ASP A 134 19.01 -6.69 -17.86
C ASP A 134 17.73 -5.94 -18.28
N GLY A 135 17.63 -5.63 -19.58
CA GLY A 135 16.54 -4.80 -20.10
C GLY A 135 15.15 -5.44 -19.92
N ASP A 136 15.06 -6.77 -20.08
CA ASP A 136 13.80 -7.49 -19.96
C ASP A 136 13.34 -7.52 -18.49
N GLN A 137 14.27 -7.76 -17.56
CA GLN A 137 13.96 -7.72 -16.12
C GLN A 137 13.58 -6.31 -15.66
N PHE A 138 14.24 -5.28 -16.20
CA PHE A 138 13.89 -3.89 -15.91
C PHE A 138 12.45 -3.59 -16.31
N ILE A 139 12.11 -3.90 -17.57
CA ILE A 139 10.75 -3.67 -18.11
C ILE A 139 9.73 -4.53 -17.39
N GLU A 140 10.05 -5.79 -17.08
CA GLU A 140 9.13 -6.66 -16.31
C GLU A 140 8.83 -6.07 -14.92
N THR A 141 9.81 -5.48 -14.23
CA THR A 141 9.61 -4.80 -12.95
C THR A 141 8.63 -3.63 -13.09
N VAL A 142 8.80 -2.80 -14.12
CA VAL A 142 7.88 -1.69 -14.41
C VAL A 142 6.48 -2.22 -14.73
N ASN A 143 6.40 -3.20 -15.63
CA ASN A 143 5.14 -3.79 -16.07
C ASN A 143 4.35 -4.40 -14.91
N ARG A 144 4.98 -5.17 -14.04
CA ARG A 144 4.29 -5.82 -12.90
C ARG A 144 3.68 -4.79 -11.95
N ASN A 145 4.42 -3.76 -11.59
CA ASN A 145 3.91 -2.72 -10.72
C ASN A 145 2.78 -1.92 -11.40
N LEU A 146 2.99 -1.51 -12.66
CA LEU A 146 2.02 -0.69 -13.39
C LEU A 146 0.75 -1.48 -13.73
N LYS A 147 0.86 -2.74 -14.18
CA LYS A 147 -0.32 -3.61 -14.41
C LYS A 147 -1.14 -3.78 -13.13
N GLY A 148 -0.47 -4.08 -12.01
CA GLY A 148 -1.15 -4.23 -10.72
C GLY A 148 -1.93 -2.98 -10.33
N ALA A 149 -1.31 -1.81 -10.45
CA ALA A 149 -1.98 -0.54 -10.17
C ALA A 149 -3.13 -0.25 -11.16
N LEU A 150 -2.94 -0.53 -12.46
CA LEU A 150 -3.95 -0.30 -13.49
C LEU A 150 -5.20 -1.20 -13.29
N PHE A 151 -5.00 -2.49 -13.09
CA PHE A 151 -6.12 -3.42 -12.93
C PHE A 151 -6.89 -3.16 -11.63
N LEU A 152 -6.15 -2.79 -10.57
CA LEU A 152 -6.75 -2.34 -9.32
C LEU A 152 -7.59 -1.07 -9.52
N ALA A 153 -7.05 -0.06 -10.22
CA ALA A 153 -7.77 1.19 -10.50
C ALA A 153 -9.04 0.94 -11.33
N GLN A 154 -8.94 0.09 -12.37
CA GLN A 154 -10.09 -0.28 -13.19
C GLN A 154 -11.18 -0.99 -12.39
N ALA A 155 -10.80 -1.92 -11.50
CA ALA A 155 -11.75 -2.60 -10.63
C ALA A 155 -12.36 -1.62 -9.61
N PHE A 156 -11.52 -0.79 -8.97
CA PHE A 156 -11.96 0.23 -8.03
C PHE A 156 -13.02 1.16 -8.63
N LEU A 157 -12.77 1.70 -9.81
CA LEU A 157 -13.70 2.64 -10.47
C LEU A 157 -15.09 2.04 -10.76
N ARG A 158 -15.20 0.73 -10.90
CA ARG A 158 -16.51 0.07 -11.06
C ARG A 158 -17.34 -0.01 -9.78
N TYR A 159 -16.69 -0.02 -8.64
CA TYR A 159 -17.30 -0.22 -7.33
C TYR A 159 -17.16 0.97 -6.37
N ALA A 160 -16.44 2.00 -6.76
CA ALA A 160 -16.17 3.17 -5.91
C ALA A 160 -17.47 3.84 -5.44
N ALA A 161 -17.52 4.19 -4.16
CA ALA A 161 -18.50 5.15 -3.67
C ALA A 161 -18.25 6.53 -4.31
N PRO A 162 -19.25 7.41 -4.41
CA PRO A 162 -19.09 8.71 -5.05
C PRO A 162 -17.96 9.59 -4.48
N ASP A 163 -17.68 9.41 -3.19
CA ASP A 163 -16.65 10.12 -2.42
C ASP A 163 -15.50 9.20 -1.98
N ALA A 164 -15.30 8.09 -2.70
CA ALA A 164 -14.31 7.10 -2.32
C ALA A 164 -12.87 7.64 -2.37
N VAL A 165 -12.03 6.99 -1.59
CA VAL A 165 -10.61 7.35 -1.43
C VAL A 165 -9.72 6.27 -2.03
N ALA A 166 -8.75 6.67 -2.84
CA ALA A 166 -7.67 5.82 -3.29
C ALA A 166 -6.35 6.25 -2.64
N VAL A 167 -5.69 5.31 -1.96
CA VAL A 167 -4.38 5.52 -1.36
C VAL A 167 -3.35 4.69 -2.11
N ASN A 168 -2.44 5.34 -2.81
CA ASN A 168 -1.30 4.69 -3.45
C ASN A 168 -0.10 4.71 -2.49
N ILE A 169 0.36 3.53 -2.09
CA ILE A 169 1.62 3.39 -1.35
C ILE A 169 2.77 3.62 -2.34
N SER A 170 3.17 4.86 -2.42
CA SER A 170 4.23 5.34 -3.27
C SER A 170 5.61 5.10 -2.62
N SER A 171 6.59 5.84 -3.04
CA SER A 171 7.94 5.87 -2.48
C SER A 171 8.57 7.21 -2.80
N SER A 172 9.47 7.70 -1.95
CA SER A 172 10.36 8.81 -2.31
C SER A 172 11.17 8.50 -3.57
N ALA A 173 11.42 7.21 -3.88
CA ALA A 173 12.05 6.79 -5.12
C ALA A 173 11.30 7.23 -6.39
N ALA A 174 10.01 7.57 -6.31
CA ALA A 174 9.29 8.18 -7.43
C ALA A 174 9.73 9.63 -7.73
N HIS A 175 10.43 10.29 -6.81
CA HIS A 175 10.74 11.73 -6.91
C HIS A 175 12.22 12.05 -6.74
N ILE A 176 12.97 11.21 -6.01
CA ILE A 176 14.40 11.38 -5.76
C ILE A 176 15.16 10.09 -6.07
N ASN A 177 16.41 10.23 -6.45
CA ASN A 177 17.29 9.08 -6.67
C ASN A 177 17.95 8.68 -5.35
N PHE A 178 17.73 7.46 -4.89
CA PHE A 178 18.41 6.89 -3.72
C PHE A 178 19.77 6.30 -4.07
N GLY A 179 19.88 5.67 -5.23
CA GLY A 179 21.10 5.03 -5.68
C GLY A 179 20.90 4.38 -7.05
N PRO A 180 21.99 4.00 -7.72
CA PRO A 180 21.94 3.49 -9.09
C PRO A 180 21.10 2.22 -9.24
N GLY A 181 21.00 1.39 -8.19
CA GLY A 181 20.28 0.10 -8.24
C GLY A 181 18.75 0.20 -8.10
N PHE A 182 18.17 1.40 -8.02
CA PHE A 182 16.73 1.55 -7.85
C PHE A 182 15.99 2.06 -9.10
N ALA A 183 16.66 2.10 -10.26
CA ALA A 183 16.10 2.73 -11.46
C ALA A 183 14.79 2.08 -11.95
N ALA A 184 14.70 0.76 -12.02
CA ALA A 184 13.48 0.05 -12.41
C ALA A 184 12.31 0.31 -11.43
N TYR A 185 12.59 0.22 -10.14
CA TYR A 185 11.62 0.49 -9.08
C TYR A 185 11.15 1.95 -9.08
N SER A 186 12.07 2.90 -9.21
CA SER A 186 11.78 4.34 -9.28
C SER A 186 10.89 4.66 -10.48
N THR A 187 11.22 4.11 -11.66
CA THR A 187 10.40 4.24 -12.86
C THR A 187 9.00 3.68 -12.65
N ALA A 188 8.90 2.49 -12.06
CA ALA A 188 7.62 1.86 -11.75
C ALA A 188 6.77 2.71 -10.79
N LYS A 189 7.37 3.20 -9.69
CA LYS A 189 6.65 4.01 -8.70
C LYS A 189 6.20 5.35 -9.27
N MET A 190 7.01 6.01 -10.11
CA MET A 190 6.62 7.22 -10.83
C MET A 190 5.46 6.94 -11.79
N ALA A 191 5.50 5.85 -12.55
CA ALA A 191 4.40 5.46 -13.44
C ALA A 191 3.09 5.22 -12.66
N CYS A 192 3.15 4.56 -11.50
CA CYS A 192 1.98 4.37 -10.64
C CYS A 192 1.44 5.69 -10.08
N VAL A 193 2.29 6.63 -9.67
CA VAL A 193 1.86 7.98 -9.26
C VAL A 193 1.09 8.63 -10.39
N ARG A 194 1.67 8.68 -11.60
CA ARG A 194 1.01 9.31 -12.75
C ARG A 194 -0.30 8.65 -13.14
N LEU A 195 -0.40 7.33 -13.02
CA LEU A 195 -1.65 6.61 -13.25
C LEU A 195 -2.74 7.06 -12.26
N TRP A 196 -2.46 7.06 -10.97
CA TRP A 196 -3.43 7.45 -9.94
C TRP A 196 -3.80 8.93 -10.00
N ASP A 197 -2.86 9.83 -10.33
CA ASP A 197 -3.15 11.24 -10.64
C ASP A 197 -4.17 11.36 -11.77
N SER A 198 -4.00 10.55 -12.82
CA SER A 198 -4.94 10.55 -13.95
C SER A 198 -6.32 10.04 -13.56
N VAL A 199 -6.42 9.08 -12.62
CA VAL A 199 -7.69 8.65 -12.04
C VAL A 199 -8.37 9.81 -11.30
N GLY A 200 -7.66 10.49 -10.40
CA GLY A 200 -8.20 11.62 -9.66
C GLY A 200 -8.62 12.77 -10.56
N PHE A 201 -7.84 13.07 -11.60
CA PHE A 201 -8.18 14.10 -12.58
C PHE A 201 -9.45 13.79 -13.37
N ALA A 202 -9.62 12.52 -13.78
CA ALA A 202 -10.79 12.09 -14.55
C ALA A 202 -12.06 11.93 -13.69
N HIS A 203 -11.90 11.74 -12.38
CA HIS A 203 -13.00 11.47 -11.43
C HIS A 203 -12.93 12.43 -10.23
N PRO A 204 -13.31 13.70 -10.37
CA PRO A 204 -13.10 14.74 -9.35
C PRO A 204 -13.90 14.51 -8.05
N GLY A 205 -14.86 13.58 -8.02
CA GLY A 205 -15.55 13.17 -6.81
C GLY A 205 -14.70 12.25 -5.92
N LEU A 206 -13.65 11.61 -6.47
CA LEU A 206 -12.76 10.75 -5.73
C LEU A 206 -11.58 11.54 -5.14
N SER A 207 -11.11 11.09 -3.98
CA SER A 207 -9.86 11.60 -3.41
C SER A 207 -8.72 10.62 -3.68
N VAL A 208 -7.62 11.09 -4.26
CA VAL A 208 -6.43 10.27 -4.51
C VAL A 208 -5.26 10.81 -3.69
N PHE A 209 -4.63 9.92 -2.93
CA PHE A 209 -3.47 10.24 -2.10
C PHE A 209 -2.28 9.34 -2.43
N HIS A 210 -1.09 9.95 -2.46
CA HIS A 210 0.18 9.22 -2.55
C HIS A 210 0.90 9.32 -1.21
N ILE A 211 1.16 8.18 -0.59
CA ILE A 211 1.85 8.12 0.70
C ILE A 211 3.24 7.52 0.49
N GLN A 212 4.25 8.25 0.95
CA GLN A 212 5.59 7.75 1.11
C GLN A 212 5.74 7.30 2.57
N PRO A 213 5.81 5.98 2.83
CA PRO A 213 5.72 5.45 4.20
C PRO A 213 7.01 5.56 5.02
N GLY A 214 8.08 6.14 4.46
CA GLY A 214 9.41 6.05 5.03
C GLY A 214 10.11 4.72 4.69
N VAL A 215 11.22 4.45 5.36
CA VAL A 215 11.92 3.15 5.26
C VAL A 215 11.41 2.26 6.39
N VAL A 216 10.52 1.34 6.04
CA VAL A 216 9.86 0.45 7.00
C VAL A 216 10.52 -0.93 6.94
N ASP A 217 10.79 -1.55 8.09
CA ASP A 217 11.34 -2.91 8.16
C ASP A 217 10.28 -3.95 7.74
N THR A 218 10.32 -4.29 6.47
CA THR A 218 9.44 -5.28 5.83
C THR A 218 10.28 -6.34 5.13
N ASP A 219 9.67 -7.49 4.80
CA ASP A 219 10.34 -8.53 4.01
C ASP A 219 10.93 -7.94 2.71
N MET A 220 10.14 -7.12 2.00
CA MET A 220 10.59 -6.44 0.77
C MET A 220 11.84 -5.57 1.02
N ASN A 221 11.89 -4.85 2.12
CA ASN A 221 13.05 -4.02 2.45
C ASN A 221 14.26 -4.87 2.82
N ARG A 222 14.06 -5.97 3.56
CA ARG A 222 15.14 -6.92 3.91
C ARG A 222 15.71 -7.59 2.67
N GLU A 223 14.88 -7.99 1.71
CA GLU A 223 15.29 -8.52 0.40
C GLU A 223 16.11 -7.49 -0.42
N ALA A 224 15.81 -6.20 -0.26
CA ALA A 224 16.53 -5.10 -0.88
C ALA A 224 17.82 -4.67 -0.14
N GLY A 225 18.26 -5.45 0.85
CA GLY A 225 19.49 -5.17 1.64
C GLY A 225 19.22 -4.56 3.02
N GLY A 226 17.96 -4.32 3.38
CA GLY A 226 17.54 -3.81 4.68
C GLY A 226 17.70 -2.30 4.85
N ILE A 227 17.33 -1.81 6.02
CA ILE A 227 17.34 -0.38 6.37
C ILE A 227 18.72 0.24 6.17
N LYS A 228 19.78 -0.49 6.50
CA LYS A 228 21.16 -0.02 6.37
C LYS A 228 21.63 0.19 4.94
N ALA A 229 21.10 -0.57 3.98
CA ALA A 229 21.50 -0.46 2.57
C ALA A 229 21.06 0.86 1.93
N VAL A 230 20.05 1.52 2.47
CA VAL A 230 19.56 2.83 1.99
C VAL A 230 20.14 3.99 2.80
N GLY A 231 21.19 3.76 3.63
CA GLY A 231 21.86 4.79 4.41
C GLY A 231 21.02 5.37 5.55
N CYS A 232 19.94 4.72 5.93
CA CYS A 232 19.16 5.08 7.11
C CYS A 232 19.74 4.38 8.33
N GLU A 233 19.92 5.10 9.43
CA GLU A 233 20.18 4.48 10.71
C GLU A 233 18.92 3.75 11.18
N ASP A 234 19.12 2.58 11.79
CA ASP A 234 18.05 1.86 12.45
C ASP A 234 17.60 2.65 13.69
N HIS A 235 16.58 3.46 13.53
CA HIS A 235 16.02 4.22 14.64
C HIS A 235 15.07 3.37 15.50
N GLY A 236 15.10 2.03 15.37
CA GLY A 236 14.50 1.05 16.28
C GLY A 236 12.99 1.06 16.45
N GLU A 237 12.27 2.01 15.86
CA GLU A 237 10.89 2.30 16.22
C GLU A 237 9.87 2.19 15.07
N TRP A 238 10.32 1.85 13.86
CA TRP A 238 9.45 1.49 12.74
C TRP A 238 9.28 -0.03 12.62
N THR A 239 9.61 -0.77 13.65
CA THR A 239 9.23 -2.16 13.75
C THR A 239 7.73 -2.23 14.01
N LEU A 240 7.03 -2.99 13.18
CA LEU A 240 5.68 -3.45 13.52
C LEU A 240 5.76 -4.08 14.92
N PRO A 241 4.85 -3.76 15.85
CA PRO A 241 4.85 -4.42 17.13
C PRO A 241 4.85 -5.93 16.89
N ALA A 242 5.73 -6.65 17.59
CA ALA A 242 5.78 -8.09 17.51
C ALA A 242 4.39 -8.65 17.81
N SER A 243 3.89 -9.44 16.86
CA SER A 243 2.60 -10.15 16.95
C SER A 243 2.56 -11.09 18.13
#